data_16c5c8c4e4df6a1626e6e5886b4e687e
#
_entry.id   16c5c8c4e4df6a1626e6e5886b4e687e
#
_cell.length_a   1.000
_cell.length_b   1.000
_cell.length_c   1.000
_cell.angle_alpha   90.00
_cell.angle_beta   90.00
_cell.angle_gamma   90.00
#
_symmetry.space_group_name_H-M   'P 1'
#
loop_
_entity.id
_entity.type
_entity.pdbx_description
1 polymer ?
#
loop_
_entity_poly.entity_id
_entity_poly.type
_entity_poly.pdbx_seq_one_letter_code
_entity_poly.pdbx_strand_id
1 'polypeptide(L)'
;MPLLALLAAASLATGQGGDGPCAGLAGLAVPQVRVVAATPIGPDTDFASPDARAPRVDAGFCRVEGVIEQEIGFELWLPLKAQWNGHMLTGGVGGQAGSFNYRELARGVSRGYASASTDTGHKSSERHWLLGGPMRAVNYAERANHLLAVKAKAVIAAFYGRPVRRAIFSGCSGGGRQAMTQVQRYPDDYDGVLAGAPGVNTPEMSARRMWEMIRHRENRGLMSAADWALIARSGVAACDAKDGLRDGLVANPAACRFDISSLQCRAGQAGACLSAAKVAFAKRIYAPLYDENGRRIDSGILPGVPVSATPLPEPFTPGPPYLAVALFGDGVHRDPDWDASTFRIAYDLPAIDRVMNLHADDPDLSSFRARGGKLLMYQGWADPLVLAQSTTDYFHAVQTRMGPDVSDFLRLYMVPGMDHCVGGAGPDLFGATGGEGLDRSPANDMLAALEQWLDTGNAPGSILAVKREKGAVTMQRPLCPFPQAAHYRGQGNVLLANSFECR
;
A
#
# COMPACT_ATOMS: atom_id res chain seq x y z
N MET A 1 -62.33 -49.76 32.33
CA MET A 1 -61.53 -50.09 31.15
C MET A 1 -60.86 -48.81 30.68
N PRO A 2 -59.52 -48.65 30.91
CA PRO A 2 -58.85 -47.44 30.46
C PRO A 2 -58.23 -47.68 29.09
N LEU A 3 -58.36 -46.71 28.18
CA LEU A 3 -57.73 -46.61 26.88
C LEU A 3 -56.22 -46.28 27.07
N LEU A 4 -55.35 -47.12 26.54
CA LEU A 4 -53.94 -46.80 26.36
C LEU A 4 -53.79 -45.92 25.13
N ALA A 5 -53.22 -44.72 25.34
CA ALA A 5 -52.74 -43.86 24.26
C ALA A 5 -51.29 -44.24 23.95
N LEU A 6 -51.02 -44.72 22.71
CA LEU A 6 -49.69 -44.89 22.20
C LEU A 6 -49.09 -43.53 21.83
N LEU A 7 -48.08 -43.09 22.50
CA LEU A 7 -47.20 -42.02 22.09
C LEU A 7 -46.17 -42.55 21.07
N ALA A 8 -46.36 -42.16 19.81
CA ALA A 8 -45.35 -42.37 18.78
C ALA A 8 -44.22 -41.35 18.97
N ALA A 9 -43.05 -41.83 19.35
CA ALA A 9 -41.83 -41.02 19.37
C ALA A 9 -41.36 -40.80 17.91
N ALA A 10 -41.51 -39.57 17.43
CA ALA A 10 -40.90 -39.17 16.18
C ALA A 10 -39.40 -38.95 16.41
N SER A 11 -38.61 -39.87 15.88
CA SER A 11 -37.14 -39.71 15.74
C SER A 11 -36.86 -38.55 14.82
N LEU A 12 -36.44 -37.46 15.39
CA LEU A 12 -35.78 -36.34 14.64
C LEU A 12 -34.46 -36.90 14.08
N ALA A 13 -34.47 -37.27 12.82
CA ALA A 13 -33.25 -37.49 12.06
C ALA A 13 -32.49 -36.17 11.98
N THR A 14 -31.37 -36.08 12.69
CA THR A 14 -30.39 -35.02 12.52
C THR A 14 -29.73 -35.18 11.14
N GLY A 15 -30.34 -34.58 10.13
CA GLY A 15 -29.70 -34.36 8.85
C GLY A 15 -28.53 -33.40 9.07
N GLN A 16 -27.32 -33.91 9.06
CA GLN A 16 -26.11 -33.11 8.83
C GLN A 16 -26.11 -32.67 7.36
N GLY A 17 -26.95 -31.72 7.03
CA GLY A 17 -26.96 -30.95 5.79
C GLY A 17 -26.44 -29.54 6.08
N GLY A 18 -25.45 -29.09 5.34
CA GLY A 18 -24.64 -27.89 5.48
C GLY A 18 -25.28 -26.53 5.55
N ASP A 19 -26.17 -26.28 6.53
CA ASP A 19 -26.73 -24.96 6.82
C ASP A 19 -26.07 -24.36 8.07
N GLY A 20 -24.75 -24.15 7.99
CA GLY A 20 -24.02 -23.45 9.05
C GLY A 20 -24.26 -21.92 8.97
N PRO A 21 -23.82 -21.14 10.00
CA PRO A 21 -24.00 -19.68 10.06
C PRO A 21 -23.54 -18.94 8.81
N CYS A 22 -22.64 -19.52 8.00
CA CYS A 22 -22.15 -18.97 6.74
C CYS A 22 -23.24 -18.91 5.67
N ALA A 23 -23.99 -20.01 5.48
CA ALA A 23 -25.05 -20.06 4.48
C ALA A 23 -26.20 -19.05 4.75
N GLY A 24 -26.45 -18.76 6.02
CA GLY A 24 -27.45 -17.74 6.43
C GLY A 24 -27.14 -16.33 5.94
N LEU A 25 -25.89 -16.03 5.58
CA LEU A 25 -25.51 -14.71 5.06
C LEU A 25 -26.06 -14.42 3.64
N ALA A 26 -26.39 -15.45 2.86
CA ALA A 26 -27.00 -15.25 1.54
C ALA A 26 -28.36 -14.53 1.59
N GLY A 27 -29.09 -14.67 2.72
CA GLY A 27 -30.37 -13.97 2.95
C GLY A 27 -30.26 -12.72 3.83
N LEU A 28 -29.05 -12.25 4.12
CA LEU A 28 -28.84 -11.14 5.04
C LEU A 28 -29.33 -9.81 4.44
N ALA A 29 -30.26 -9.14 5.15
CA ALA A 29 -30.80 -7.84 4.77
C ALA A 29 -29.97 -6.69 5.37
N VAL A 30 -28.88 -6.32 4.70
CA VAL A 30 -28.16 -5.07 4.97
C VAL A 30 -28.48 -4.08 3.84
N PRO A 31 -28.94 -2.86 4.14
CA PRO A 31 -29.31 -1.90 3.10
C PRO A 31 -28.17 -1.67 2.11
N GLN A 32 -28.46 -1.71 0.82
CA GLN A 32 -27.52 -1.51 -0.29
C GLN A 32 -26.43 -2.59 -0.39
N VAL A 33 -26.53 -3.71 0.31
CA VAL A 33 -25.63 -4.86 0.19
C VAL A 33 -26.38 -6.02 -0.42
N ARG A 34 -25.81 -6.61 -1.45
CA ARG A 34 -26.26 -7.88 -2.03
C ARG A 34 -25.12 -8.89 -1.87
N VAL A 35 -25.32 -9.88 -0.99
CA VAL A 35 -24.43 -11.03 -0.90
C VAL A 35 -24.63 -11.90 -2.14
N VAL A 36 -23.57 -12.15 -2.89
CA VAL A 36 -23.57 -12.97 -4.11
C VAL A 36 -23.31 -14.43 -3.76
N ALA A 37 -22.36 -14.66 -2.85
CA ALA A 37 -22.02 -15.99 -2.36
C ALA A 37 -21.52 -15.89 -0.90
N ALA A 38 -21.79 -16.94 -0.13
CA ALA A 38 -21.24 -17.14 1.20
C ALA A 38 -20.82 -18.60 1.32
N THR A 39 -19.52 -18.85 1.22
CA THR A 39 -18.93 -20.19 1.09
C THR A 39 -18.13 -20.55 2.34
N PRO A 40 -18.47 -21.61 3.07
CA PRO A 40 -17.66 -22.08 4.18
C PRO A 40 -16.37 -22.70 3.66
N ILE A 41 -15.22 -22.25 4.16
CA ILE A 41 -13.90 -22.80 3.92
C ILE A 41 -13.44 -23.51 5.18
N GLY A 42 -13.24 -24.83 5.12
CA GLY A 42 -12.79 -25.62 6.26
C GLY A 42 -11.29 -25.39 6.55
N PRO A 43 -10.83 -25.68 7.78
CA PRO A 43 -9.41 -25.54 8.15
C PRO A 43 -8.50 -26.48 7.37
N ASP A 44 -9.02 -27.63 6.95
CA ASP A 44 -8.26 -28.64 6.18
C ASP A 44 -8.54 -28.54 4.67
N THR A 45 -9.26 -27.50 4.23
CA THR A 45 -9.55 -27.28 2.82
C THR A 45 -8.30 -26.70 2.16
N ASP A 46 -7.85 -27.28 1.06
CA ASP A 46 -6.80 -26.69 0.24
C ASP A 46 -7.36 -25.47 -0.53
N PHE A 47 -7.62 -24.41 0.23
CA PHE A 47 -8.14 -23.17 -0.32
C PHE A 47 -7.03 -22.44 -1.08
N ALA A 48 -7.11 -22.50 -2.41
CA ALA A 48 -6.26 -21.69 -3.27
C ALA A 48 -6.81 -20.25 -3.34
N SER A 49 -6.07 -19.31 -2.77
CA SER A 49 -6.38 -17.89 -2.96
C SER A 49 -6.29 -17.53 -4.45
N PRO A 50 -7.18 -16.67 -4.97
CA PRO A 50 -7.04 -16.14 -6.34
C PRO A 50 -5.72 -15.40 -6.62
N ASP A 51 -5.05 -14.86 -5.60
CA ASP A 51 -3.66 -14.39 -5.70
C ASP A 51 -2.71 -15.46 -5.12
N ALA A 52 -1.96 -16.13 -5.98
CA ALA A 52 -0.97 -17.15 -5.59
C ALA A 52 0.14 -16.61 -4.65
N ARG A 53 0.27 -15.28 -4.53
CA ARG A 53 1.22 -14.62 -3.61
C ARG A 53 0.62 -14.41 -2.22
N ALA A 54 -0.68 -14.63 -2.04
CA ALA A 54 -1.30 -14.55 -0.73
C ALA A 54 -0.79 -15.69 0.16
N PRO A 55 -0.59 -15.46 1.47
CA PRO A 55 -0.22 -16.54 2.38
C PRO A 55 -1.32 -17.60 2.43
N ARG A 56 -0.91 -18.86 2.66
CA ARG A 56 -1.84 -19.94 2.91
C ARG A 56 -2.66 -19.64 4.16
N VAL A 57 -3.94 -20.00 4.13
CA VAL A 57 -4.86 -19.86 5.27
C VAL A 57 -5.17 -21.25 5.79
N ASP A 58 -4.67 -21.56 6.98
CA ASP A 58 -4.92 -22.84 7.65
C ASP A 58 -6.12 -22.79 8.61
N ALA A 59 -6.70 -21.61 8.82
CA ALA A 59 -7.88 -21.42 9.64
C ALA A 59 -9.18 -21.59 8.83
N GLY A 60 -10.22 -22.14 9.46
CA GLY A 60 -11.56 -22.17 8.86
C GLY A 60 -12.21 -20.77 8.87
N PHE A 61 -12.89 -20.41 7.77
CA PHE A 61 -13.57 -19.13 7.65
C PHE A 61 -14.77 -19.19 6.71
N CYS A 62 -15.65 -18.20 6.78
CA CYS A 62 -16.69 -17.97 5.79
C CYS A 62 -16.22 -16.93 4.79
N ARG A 63 -16.09 -17.28 3.51
CA ARG A 63 -15.82 -16.36 2.41
C ARG A 63 -17.13 -15.78 1.92
N VAL A 64 -17.30 -14.48 2.08
CA VAL A 64 -18.47 -13.74 1.61
C VAL A 64 -18.05 -12.87 0.43
N GLU A 65 -18.73 -13.06 -0.69
CA GLU A 65 -18.59 -12.26 -1.91
C GLU A 65 -19.87 -11.46 -2.13
N GLY A 66 -19.75 -10.18 -2.41
CA GLY A 66 -20.94 -9.35 -2.56
C GLY A 66 -20.69 -8.06 -3.33
N VAL A 67 -21.77 -7.30 -3.47
CA VAL A 67 -21.77 -6.00 -4.14
C VAL A 67 -22.47 -4.99 -3.24
N ILE A 68 -21.84 -3.85 -3.03
CA ILE A 68 -22.43 -2.68 -2.38
C ILE A 68 -22.99 -1.79 -3.48
N GLU A 69 -24.24 -1.39 -3.32
CA GLU A 69 -25.04 -0.67 -4.34
C GLU A 69 -25.09 -1.44 -5.66
N GLN A 70 -24.61 -0.84 -6.77
CA GLN A 70 -24.74 -1.43 -8.11
C GLN A 70 -23.46 -2.12 -8.57
N GLU A 71 -22.26 -1.61 -8.20
CA GLU A 71 -21.01 -2.03 -8.83
C GLU A 71 -19.82 -2.21 -7.89
N ILE A 72 -19.88 -1.75 -6.63
CA ILE A 72 -18.74 -1.86 -5.73
C ILE A 72 -18.66 -3.29 -5.21
N GLY A 73 -17.80 -4.09 -5.81
CA GLY A 73 -17.54 -5.45 -5.38
C GLY A 73 -16.76 -5.47 -4.06
N PHE A 74 -17.08 -6.45 -3.20
CA PHE A 74 -16.32 -6.69 -1.97
C PHE A 74 -16.16 -8.18 -1.69
N GLU A 75 -15.08 -8.49 -0.99
CA GLU A 75 -14.90 -9.76 -0.29
C GLU A 75 -14.75 -9.51 1.22
N LEU A 76 -15.37 -10.39 2.01
CA LEU A 76 -15.29 -10.39 3.46
C LEU A 76 -15.04 -11.82 3.94
N TRP A 77 -13.88 -12.06 4.56
CA TRP A 77 -13.49 -13.35 5.10
C TRP A 77 -13.68 -13.34 6.62
N LEU A 78 -14.61 -14.15 7.10
CA LEU A 78 -15.04 -14.19 8.50
C LEU A 78 -14.49 -15.44 9.19
N PRO A 79 -13.54 -15.33 10.14
CA PRO A 79 -13.09 -16.47 10.95
C PRO A 79 -14.25 -17.20 11.61
N LEU A 80 -14.08 -18.46 11.96
CA LEU A 80 -15.04 -19.16 12.82
C LEU A 80 -15.28 -18.38 14.12
N LYS A 81 -16.52 -18.40 14.65
CA LYS A 81 -16.91 -17.58 15.81
C LYS A 81 -15.96 -17.66 17.00
N ALA A 82 -15.40 -18.86 17.28
CA ALA A 82 -14.45 -19.08 18.36
C ALA A 82 -13.06 -18.48 18.10
N GLN A 83 -12.72 -18.21 16.84
CA GLN A 83 -11.42 -17.70 16.43
C GLN A 83 -11.42 -16.18 16.19
N TRP A 84 -12.61 -15.56 16.10
CA TRP A 84 -12.70 -14.12 15.86
C TRP A 84 -12.23 -13.31 17.06
N ASN A 85 -11.20 -12.49 16.84
CA ASN A 85 -10.60 -11.63 17.89
C ASN A 85 -11.45 -10.38 18.24
N GLY A 86 -12.59 -10.17 17.57
CA GLY A 86 -13.45 -9.00 17.76
C GLY A 86 -13.10 -7.81 16.87
N HIS A 87 -12.12 -7.94 16.01
CA HIS A 87 -11.61 -6.85 15.17
C HIS A 87 -11.92 -7.08 13.69
N MET A 88 -11.86 -5.96 12.92
CA MET A 88 -11.91 -5.95 11.46
C MET A 88 -10.58 -5.43 10.91
N LEU A 89 -10.06 -6.08 9.87
CA LEU A 89 -8.94 -5.61 9.07
C LEU A 89 -9.40 -5.38 7.63
N THR A 90 -9.20 -4.17 7.12
CA THR A 90 -9.48 -3.86 5.71
C THR A 90 -8.18 -3.72 4.94
N GLY A 91 -8.07 -4.46 3.84
CA GLY A 91 -6.95 -4.40 2.91
C GLY A 91 -7.21 -3.42 1.76
N GLY A 92 -6.46 -2.32 1.72
CA GLY A 92 -6.45 -1.38 0.60
C GLY A 92 -5.76 -1.97 -0.63
N VAL A 93 -6.17 -1.55 -1.82
CA VAL A 93 -5.69 -2.08 -3.11
C VAL A 93 -4.80 -1.06 -3.83
N GLY A 94 -3.66 -1.51 -4.33
CA GLY A 94 -2.68 -0.68 -5.03
C GLY A 94 -3.05 -0.36 -6.49
N GLY A 95 -2.29 0.54 -7.10
CA GLY A 95 -2.42 0.90 -8.51
C GLY A 95 -3.81 1.44 -8.85
N GLN A 96 -4.40 0.89 -9.88
CA GLN A 96 -5.75 1.24 -10.34
C GLN A 96 -6.87 0.53 -9.56
N ALA A 97 -6.56 -0.32 -8.56
CA ALA A 97 -7.51 -1.22 -7.90
C ALA A 97 -8.17 -2.21 -8.89
N GLY A 98 -9.49 -2.39 -8.85
CA GLY A 98 -10.20 -3.31 -9.76
C GLY A 98 -10.08 -4.80 -9.37
N SER A 99 -9.49 -5.09 -8.22
CA SER A 99 -9.33 -6.43 -7.64
C SER A 99 -9.40 -6.35 -6.12
N PHE A 100 -9.32 -7.50 -5.45
CA PHE A 100 -9.28 -7.54 -3.98
C PHE A 100 -7.84 -7.73 -3.49
N ASN A 101 -7.55 -7.26 -2.29
CA ASN A 101 -6.26 -7.48 -1.65
C ASN A 101 -6.26 -8.84 -0.92
N TYR A 102 -6.10 -9.91 -1.67
CA TYR A 102 -6.10 -11.27 -1.13
C TYR A 102 -5.01 -11.53 -0.10
N ARG A 103 -3.88 -10.82 -0.17
CA ARG A 103 -2.81 -10.95 0.82
C ARG A 103 -3.26 -10.44 2.18
N GLU A 104 -3.91 -9.26 2.23
CA GLU A 104 -4.44 -8.72 3.48
C GLU A 104 -5.64 -9.51 3.98
N LEU A 105 -6.50 -10.02 3.09
CA LEU A 105 -7.60 -10.91 3.46
C LEU A 105 -7.07 -12.17 4.16
N ALA A 106 -6.09 -12.84 3.56
CA ALA A 106 -5.47 -14.04 4.10
C ALA A 106 -4.70 -13.77 5.41
N ARG A 107 -3.91 -12.68 5.44
CA ARG A 107 -3.17 -12.27 6.64
C ARG A 107 -4.11 -11.99 7.82
N GLY A 108 -5.19 -11.26 7.56
CA GLY A 108 -6.13 -10.90 8.60
C GLY A 108 -6.88 -12.11 9.14
N VAL A 109 -7.46 -12.95 8.28
CA VAL A 109 -8.20 -14.12 8.76
C VAL A 109 -7.31 -15.10 9.51
N SER A 110 -6.04 -15.25 9.11
CA SER A 110 -5.04 -16.08 9.82
C SER A 110 -4.64 -15.52 11.19
N ARG A 111 -4.99 -14.25 11.48
CA ARG A 111 -4.79 -13.59 12.78
C ARG A 111 -6.11 -13.39 13.55
N GLY A 112 -7.20 -14.00 13.07
CA GLY A 112 -8.50 -13.93 13.71
C GLY A 112 -9.32 -12.67 13.42
N TYR A 113 -8.91 -11.83 12.47
CA TYR A 113 -9.72 -10.67 12.05
C TYR A 113 -10.83 -11.08 11.09
N ALA A 114 -11.98 -10.42 11.17
CA ALA A 114 -12.87 -10.32 10.02
C ALA A 114 -12.19 -9.42 8.98
N SER A 115 -11.80 -10.00 7.84
CA SER A 115 -10.97 -9.31 6.84
C SER A 115 -11.79 -8.88 5.63
N ALA A 116 -11.66 -7.62 5.21
CA ALA A 116 -12.43 -7.02 4.12
C ALA A 116 -11.54 -6.42 3.04
N SER A 117 -11.99 -6.44 1.79
CA SER A 117 -11.39 -5.71 0.67
C SER A 117 -12.42 -5.39 -0.39
N THR A 118 -12.20 -4.33 -1.18
CA THR A 118 -13.09 -3.91 -2.28
C THR A 118 -12.31 -3.70 -3.57
N ASP A 119 -12.98 -3.94 -4.71
CA ASP A 119 -12.45 -3.65 -6.04
C ASP A 119 -12.57 -2.16 -6.43
N THR A 120 -13.16 -1.35 -5.57
CA THR A 120 -13.43 0.08 -5.77
C THR A 120 -14.42 0.42 -6.89
N GLY A 121 -15.29 -0.53 -7.27
CA GLY A 121 -16.40 -0.29 -8.20
C GLY A 121 -16.07 -0.49 -9.69
N HIS A 122 -15.02 -1.23 -9.99
CA HIS A 122 -14.66 -1.67 -11.34
C HIS A 122 -13.81 -2.92 -11.32
N LYS A 123 -13.53 -3.53 -12.48
CA LYS A 123 -12.66 -4.70 -12.59
C LYS A 123 -11.34 -4.34 -13.27
N SER A 124 -10.24 -4.93 -12.80
CA SER A 124 -8.91 -4.75 -13.40
C SER A 124 -8.83 -5.20 -14.86
N SER A 125 -9.77 -6.04 -15.31
CA SER A 125 -9.93 -6.43 -16.71
C SER A 125 -10.58 -5.34 -17.59
N GLU A 126 -11.21 -4.34 -16.99
CA GLU A 126 -11.84 -3.22 -17.70
C GLU A 126 -10.80 -2.19 -18.06
N ARG A 127 -10.32 -2.20 -19.31
CA ARG A 127 -9.24 -1.35 -19.79
C ARG A 127 -9.53 0.16 -19.61
N HIS A 128 -10.76 0.57 -19.94
CA HIS A 128 -11.20 1.96 -19.93
C HIS A 128 -12.27 2.19 -18.84
N TRP A 129 -11.95 1.73 -17.63
CA TRP A 129 -12.91 1.73 -16.52
C TRP A 129 -13.46 3.13 -16.15
N LEU A 130 -12.67 4.19 -16.34
CA LEU A 130 -13.09 5.56 -16.06
C LEU A 130 -14.12 6.09 -17.07
N LEU A 131 -14.23 5.48 -18.27
CA LEU A 131 -15.27 5.82 -19.22
C LEU A 131 -16.64 5.22 -18.87
N GLY A 132 -16.69 4.26 -17.96
CA GLY A 132 -17.91 3.58 -17.52
C GLY A 132 -18.90 4.42 -16.69
N GLY A 133 -18.52 5.65 -16.33
CA GLY A 133 -19.41 6.59 -15.64
C GLY A 133 -18.72 7.39 -14.54
N PRO A 134 -19.27 8.55 -14.14
CA PRO A 134 -18.63 9.45 -13.18
C PRO A 134 -18.52 8.84 -11.77
N MET A 135 -19.44 7.97 -11.38
CA MET A 135 -19.41 7.33 -10.07
C MET A 135 -18.21 6.40 -9.89
N ARG A 136 -17.66 5.81 -10.95
CA ARG A 136 -16.45 4.99 -10.89
C ARG A 136 -15.23 5.81 -10.42
N ALA A 137 -15.10 7.04 -10.90
CA ALA A 137 -14.07 7.96 -10.44
C ALA A 137 -14.20 8.27 -8.94
N VAL A 138 -15.42 8.57 -8.48
CA VAL A 138 -15.72 8.86 -7.06
C VAL A 138 -15.50 7.62 -6.19
N ASN A 139 -15.97 6.46 -6.63
CA ASN A 139 -15.79 5.19 -5.92
C ASN A 139 -14.29 4.86 -5.76
N TYR A 140 -13.50 4.98 -6.83
CA TYR A 140 -12.06 4.76 -6.81
C TYR A 140 -11.33 5.76 -5.91
N ALA A 141 -11.70 7.03 -5.99
CA ALA A 141 -11.03 8.08 -5.24
C ALA A 141 -11.18 7.91 -3.72
N GLU A 142 -12.41 7.65 -3.24
CA GLU A 142 -12.70 7.70 -1.82
C GLU A 142 -13.86 6.82 -1.36
N ARG A 143 -14.97 6.81 -2.12
CA ARG A 143 -16.26 6.36 -1.61
C ARG A 143 -16.35 4.85 -1.36
N ALA A 144 -15.71 4.03 -2.20
CA ALA A 144 -15.84 2.58 -2.10
C ALA A 144 -15.30 2.02 -0.78
N ASN A 145 -14.16 2.52 -0.30
CA ASN A 145 -13.59 2.07 0.97
C ASN A 145 -14.41 2.54 2.19
N HIS A 146 -14.97 3.75 2.13
CA HIS A 146 -15.90 4.22 3.15
C HIS A 146 -17.15 3.32 3.22
N LEU A 147 -17.79 3.09 2.09
CA LEU A 147 -18.96 2.20 2.05
C LEU A 147 -18.62 0.79 2.51
N LEU A 148 -17.46 0.25 2.11
CA LEU A 148 -17.00 -1.04 2.61
C LEU A 148 -16.89 -1.04 4.15
N ALA A 149 -16.29 -0.02 4.75
CA ALA A 149 -16.14 0.07 6.21
C ALA A 149 -17.50 -0.01 6.91
N VAL A 150 -18.47 0.80 6.46
CA VAL A 150 -19.80 0.85 7.03
C VAL A 150 -20.57 -0.47 6.84
N LYS A 151 -20.55 -1.01 5.62
CA LYS A 151 -21.34 -2.21 5.26
C LYS A 151 -20.71 -3.49 5.83
N ALA A 152 -19.38 -3.63 5.78
CA ALA A 152 -18.69 -4.78 6.38
C ALA A 152 -18.92 -4.85 7.89
N LYS A 153 -18.84 -3.73 8.62
CA LYS A 153 -19.18 -3.69 10.05
C LYS A 153 -20.59 -4.21 10.33
N ALA A 154 -21.58 -3.85 9.49
CA ALA A 154 -22.95 -4.32 9.64
C ALA A 154 -23.09 -5.84 9.38
N VAL A 155 -22.44 -6.36 8.32
CA VAL A 155 -22.43 -7.80 8.04
C VAL A 155 -21.71 -8.58 9.14
N ILE A 156 -20.58 -8.09 9.64
CA ILE A 156 -19.83 -8.69 10.75
C ILE A 156 -20.69 -8.75 12.02
N ALA A 157 -21.37 -7.63 12.36
CA ALA A 157 -22.24 -7.60 13.53
C ALA A 157 -23.39 -8.59 13.43
N ALA A 158 -24.00 -8.74 12.25
CA ALA A 158 -25.07 -9.72 12.01
C ALA A 158 -24.55 -11.17 12.13
N PHE A 159 -23.37 -11.46 11.59
CA PHE A 159 -22.77 -12.81 11.63
C PHE A 159 -22.36 -13.26 13.04
N TYR A 160 -21.69 -12.37 13.81
CA TYR A 160 -21.18 -12.71 15.13
C TYR A 160 -22.18 -12.42 16.27
N GLY A 161 -23.24 -11.65 16.00
CA GLY A 161 -24.21 -11.20 17.00
C GLY A 161 -23.67 -10.10 17.92
N ARG A 162 -22.57 -9.45 17.55
CA ARG A 162 -21.94 -8.34 18.30
C ARG A 162 -21.16 -7.43 17.37
N PRO A 163 -21.03 -6.12 17.67
CA PRO A 163 -20.30 -5.19 16.83
C PRO A 163 -18.80 -5.47 16.79
N VAL A 164 -18.13 -4.92 15.79
CA VAL A 164 -16.67 -4.80 15.71
C VAL A 164 -16.19 -3.93 16.85
N ARG A 165 -15.20 -4.42 17.61
CA ARG A 165 -14.59 -3.68 18.72
C ARG A 165 -13.56 -2.66 18.22
N ARG A 166 -12.78 -3.04 17.20
CA ARG A 166 -11.78 -2.19 16.52
C ARG A 166 -11.75 -2.48 15.05
N ALA A 167 -11.61 -1.44 14.25
CA ALA A 167 -11.42 -1.51 12.83
C ALA A 167 -10.03 -0.95 12.45
N ILE A 168 -9.26 -1.72 11.66
CA ILE A 168 -7.93 -1.33 11.19
C ILE A 168 -7.94 -1.33 9.66
N PHE A 169 -7.34 -0.31 9.06
CA PHE A 169 -7.06 -0.25 7.62
C PHE A 169 -5.57 -0.48 7.37
N SER A 170 -5.22 -1.31 6.41
CA SER A 170 -3.84 -1.57 6.00
C SER A 170 -3.71 -1.49 4.49
N GLY A 171 -2.78 -0.69 3.99
CA GLY A 171 -2.55 -0.59 2.56
C GLY A 171 -1.22 0.06 2.21
N CYS A 172 -0.71 -0.26 1.02
CA CYS A 172 0.51 0.35 0.48
C CYS A 172 0.26 0.90 -0.93
N SER A 173 1.02 1.91 -1.34
CA SER A 173 0.87 2.53 -2.68
C SER A 173 -0.51 3.19 -2.84
N GLY A 174 -1.27 2.83 -3.89
CA GLY A 174 -2.67 3.20 -4.00
C GLY A 174 -3.49 2.82 -2.76
N GLY A 175 -3.22 1.67 -2.13
CA GLY A 175 -3.81 1.29 -0.86
C GLY A 175 -3.37 2.18 0.31
N GLY A 176 -2.14 2.69 0.28
CA GLY A 176 -1.64 3.70 1.22
C GLY A 176 -2.34 5.05 1.03
N ARG A 177 -2.59 5.48 -0.22
CA ARG A 177 -3.44 6.64 -0.51
C ARG A 177 -4.86 6.45 0.05
N GLN A 178 -5.46 5.27 -0.19
CA GLN A 178 -6.77 4.92 0.36
C GLN A 178 -6.76 5.00 1.90
N ALA A 179 -5.71 4.49 2.56
CA ALA A 179 -5.53 4.60 4.00
C ALA A 179 -5.53 6.06 4.47
N MET A 180 -4.77 6.93 3.81
CA MET A 180 -4.72 8.37 4.13
C MET A 180 -6.06 9.06 3.86
N THR A 181 -6.76 8.68 2.80
CA THR A 181 -8.12 9.19 2.52
C THR A 181 -9.09 8.86 3.65
N GLN A 182 -9.02 7.64 4.23
CA GLN A 182 -9.86 7.28 5.38
C GLN A 182 -9.55 8.15 6.60
N VAL A 183 -8.27 8.37 6.90
CA VAL A 183 -7.86 9.21 8.03
C VAL A 183 -8.36 10.66 7.88
N GLN A 184 -8.30 11.22 6.68
CA GLN A 184 -8.59 12.62 6.41
C GLN A 184 -10.08 12.91 6.23
N ARG A 185 -10.81 12.04 5.49
CA ARG A 185 -12.20 12.30 5.07
C ARG A 185 -13.23 11.50 5.83
N TYR A 186 -12.84 10.33 6.36
CA TYR A 186 -13.74 9.38 7.03
C TYR A 186 -13.13 8.93 8.38
N PRO A 187 -12.78 9.88 9.27
CA PRO A 187 -12.04 9.57 10.48
C PRO A 187 -12.76 8.60 11.42
N ASP A 188 -14.08 8.40 11.25
CA ASP A 188 -14.89 7.49 12.07
C ASP A 188 -14.86 6.03 11.60
N ASP A 189 -14.28 5.76 10.43
CA ASP A 189 -14.33 4.43 9.85
C ASP A 189 -13.34 3.45 10.50
N TYR A 190 -12.17 3.94 10.92
CA TYR A 190 -11.09 3.09 11.44
C TYR A 190 -10.45 3.69 12.69
N ASP A 191 -10.09 2.82 13.64
CA ASP A 191 -9.40 3.18 14.87
C ASP A 191 -7.88 3.23 14.68
N GLY A 192 -7.37 2.36 13.81
CA GLY A 192 -5.96 2.26 13.46
C GLY A 192 -5.73 2.19 11.96
N VAL A 193 -4.64 2.79 11.49
CA VAL A 193 -4.30 2.82 10.08
C VAL A 193 -2.81 2.54 9.86
N LEU A 194 -2.52 1.59 8.94
CA LEU A 194 -1.19 1.36 8.37
C LEU A 194 -1.15 1.90 6.94
N ALA A 195 -0.38 2.96 6.71
CA ALA A 195 -0.23 3.60 5.41
C ALA A 195 1.21 3.44 4.90
N GLY A 196 1.42 2.47 4.01
CA GLY A 196 2.72 2.22 3.38
C GLY A 196 2.88 2.95 2.07
N ALA A 197 4.07 3.51 1.82
CA ALA A 197 4.39 4.24 0.59
C ALA A 197 3.16 5.02 0.08
N PRO A 198 2.54 5.88 0.93
CA PRO A 198 1.25 6.47 0.62
C PRO A 198 1.40 7.48 -0.51
N GLY A 199 0.74 7.23 -1.61
CA GLY A 199 0.69 8.17 -2.73
C GLY A 199 -0.18 9.38 -2.39
N VAL A 200 0.21 10.17 -1.39
CA VAL A 200 -0.60 11.29 -0.89
C VAL A 200 -0.89 12.34 -1.96
N ASN A 201 0.04 12.53 -2.89
CA ASN A 201 -0.05 13.42 -4.04
C ASN A 201 -0.14 12.61 -5.35
N THR A 202 -1.09 11.69 -5.43
CA THR A 202 -1.28 10.82 -6.62
C THR A 202 -1.40 11.59 -7.94
N PRO A 203 -2.05 12.76 -8.05
CA PRO A 203 -2.06 13.55 -9.27
C PRO A 203 -0.66 13.92 -9.77
N GLU A 204 0.18 14.49 -8.91
CA GLU A 204 1.57 14.90 -9.23
C GLU A 204 2.44 13.67 -9.58
N MET A 205 2.31 12.58 -8.82
CA MET A 205 2.99 11.32 -9.12
C MET A 205 2.60 10.78 -10.49
N SER A 206 1.32 10.86 -10.85
CA SER A 206 0.83 10.42 -12.16
C SER A 206 1.35 11.33 -13.28
N ALA A 207 1.42 12.63 -13.07
CA ALA A 207 2.02 13.59 -14.01
C ALA A 207 3.51 13.30 -14.20
N ARG A 208 4.26 13.07 -13.11
CA ARG A 208 5.66 12.62 -13.16
C ARG A 208 5.82 11.36 -13.98
N ARG A 209 5.01 10.34 -13.71
CA ARG A 209 5.09 9.06 -14.42
C ARG A 209 4.76 9.23 -15.90
N MET A 210 3.73 10.00 -16.26
CA MET A 210 3.40 10.28 -17.66
C MET A 210 4.56 10.99 -18.36
N TRP A 211 5.12 12.02 -17.73
CA TRP A 211 6.28 12.74 -18.27
C TRP A 211 7.49 11.82 -18.49
N GLU A 212 7.83 10.96 -17.52
CA GLU A 212 8.93 9.98 -17.63
C GLU A 212 8.71 9.03 -18.81
N MET A 213 7.50 8.46 -18.90
CA MET A 213 7.15 7.52 -20.00
C MET A 213 7.33 8.16 -21.36
N ILE A 214 6.91 9.43 -21.53
CA ILE A 214 7.10 10.18 -22.76
C ILE A 214 8.60 10.39 -23.05
N ARG A 215 9.37 10.82 -22.03
CA ARG A 215 10.83 11.05 -22.20
C ARG A 215 11.57 9.75 -22.54
N HIS A 216 11.22 8.63 -21.93
CA HIS A 216 11.79 7.32 -22.28
C HIS A 216 11.43 6.88 -23.72
N ARG A 217 10.20 7.16 -24.17
CA ARG A 217 9.78 6.90 -25.54
C ARG A 217 10.60 7.71 -26.55
N GLU A 218 10.74 9.01 -26.32
CA GLU A 218 11.52 9.92 -27.18
C GLU A 218 13.00 9.53 -27.26
N ASN A 219 13.54 8.93 -26.22
CA ASN A 219 14.94 8.53 -26.10
C ASN A 219 15.12 7.00 -26.10
N ARG A 220 14.23 6.28 -26.81
CA ARG A 220 14.26 4.82 -26.90
C ARG A 220 15.65 4.32 -27.34
N GLY A 221 16.19 3.37 -26.57
CA GLY A 221 17.49 2.76 -26.84
C GLY A 221 18.71 3.59 -26.40
N LEU A 222 18.51 4.81 -25.90
CA LEU A 222 19.63 5.61 -25.37
C LEU A 222 20.22 4.99 -24.09
N MET A 223 19.36 4.57 -23.14
CA MET A 223 19.77 4.00 -21.87
C MET A 223 19.46 2.50 -21.82
N SER A 224 20.41 1.71 -21.39
CA SER A 224 20.22 0.29 -21.08
C SER A 224 19.89 0.09 -19.58
N ALA A 225 19.39 -1.08 -19.21
CA ALA A 225 19.23 -1.46 -17.81
C ALA A 225 20.55 -1.41 -17.03
N ALA A 226 21.67 -1.75 -17.69
CA ALA A 226 23.00 -1.67 -17.08
C ALA A 226 23.43 -0.22 -16.79
N ASP A 227 23.06 0.74 -17.63
CA ASP A 227 23.33 2.16 -17.42
C ASP A 227 22.56 2.68 -16.19
N TRP A 228 21.27 2.37 -16.05
CA TRP A 228 20.47 2.73 -14.88
C TRP A 228 21.00 2.08 -13.60
N ALA A 229 21.36 0.80 -13.67
CA ALA A 229 21.97 0.09 -12.56
C ALA A 229 23.33 0.68 -12.18
N LEU A 230 24.15 1.17 -13.12
CA LEU A 230 25.40 1.86 -12.84
C LEU A 230 25.15 3.14 -12.03
N ILE A 231 24.16 3.96 -12.44
CA ILE A 231 23.82 5.20 -11.73
C ILE A 231 23.37 4.91 -10.30
N ALA A 232 22.44 3.96 -10.12
CA ALA A 232 21.92 3.61 -8.81
C ALA A 232 23.05 3.10 -7.88
N ARG A 233 23.86 2.14 -8.35
CA ARG A 233 24.99 1.62 -7.56
C ARG A 233 26.01 2.70 -7.19
N SER A 234 26.30 3.61 -8.13
CA SER A 234 27.25 4.71 -7.87
C SER A 234 26.70 5.71 -6.87
N GLY A 235 25.38 5.96 -6.92
CA GLY A 235 24.69 6.77 -5.91
C GLY A 235 24.76 6.14 -4.53
N VAL A 236 24.49 4.83 -4.41
CA VAL A 236 24.68 4.10 -3.16
C VAL A 236 26.13 4.21 -2.69
N ALA A 237 27.11 3.88 -3.52
CA ALA A 237 28.52 3.90 -3.14
C ALA A 237 29.02 5.29 -2.67
N ALA A 238 28.44 6.37 -3.21
CA ALA A 238 28.77 7.74 -2.79
C ALA A 238 28.15 8.12 -1.44
N CYS A 239 27.09 7.46 -1.02
CA CYS A 239 26.26 7.84 0.12
C CYS A 239 26.36 6.89 1.31
N ASP A 240 26.64 5.62 1.07
CA ASP A 240 26.65 4.48 1.98
C ASP A 240 27.43 4.77 3.28
N ALA A 241 28.65 5.25 3.17
CA ALA A 241 29.50 5.52 4.35
C ALA A 241 29.05 6.71 5.22
N LYS A 242 27.98 7.44 4.86
CA LYS A 242 27.59 8.67 5.59
C LYS A 242 26.92 8.41 6.93
N ASP A 243 26.37 7.22 7.13
CA ASP A 243 25.81 6.78 8.41
C ASP A 243 26.84 6.06 9.31
N GLY A 244 28.12 6.02 8.87
CA GLY A 244 29.22 5.38 9.61
C GLY A 244 29.45 3.92 9.26
N LEU A 245 28.70 3.35 8.29
CA LEU A 245 28.80 1.97 7.88
C LEU A 245 28.84 1.86 6.34
N ARG A 246 29.55 0.86 5.84
CA ARG A 246 29.51 0.48 4.41
C ARG A 246 28.88 -0.89 4.28
N ASP A 247 27.56 -0.92 4.10
CA ASP A 247 26.77 -2.15 4.01
C ASP A 247 25.88 -2.22 2.74
N GLY A 248 26.03 -1.27 1.83
CA GLY A 248 25.25 -1.18 0.60
C GLY A 248 23.90 -0.53 0.79
N LEU A 249 23.60 0.04 1.96
CA LEU A 249 22.37 0.76 2.25
C LEU A 249 22.66 2.24 2.50
N VAL A 250 21.71 3.08 2.17
CA VAL A 250 21.77 4.51 2.48
C VAL A 250 20.66 4.82 3.50
N ALA A 251 21.07 5.09 4.75
CA ALA A 251 20.11 5.33 5.84
C ALA A 251 19.29 6.61 5.63
N ASN A 252 19.88 7.65 5.03
CA ASN A 252 19.18 8.89 4.67
C ASN A 252 19.70 9.44 3.33
N PRO A 253 19.14 9.01 2.20
CA PRO A 253 19.57 9.49 0.88
C PRO A 253 19.21 10.97 0.65
N ALA A 254 18.26 11.55 1.37
CA ALA A 254 17.94 12.98 1.26
C ALA A 254 19.09 13.89 1.74
N ALA A 255 19.91 13.40 2.66
CA ALA A 255 21.12 14.10 3.13
C ALA A 255 22.32 13.86 2.22
N CYS A 256 22.19 13.09 1.15
CA CYS A 256 23.28 12.76 0.23
C CYS A 256 23.28 13.66 -1.00
N ARG A 257 24.49 13.91 -1.53
CA ARG A 257 24.71 14.57 -2.83
C ARG A 257 25.51 13.63 -3.71
N PHE A 258 25.00 13.34 -4.89
CA PHE A 258 25.69 12.56 -5.93
C PHE A 258 25.51 13.26 -7.27
N ASP A 259 26.62 13.56 -7.96
CA ASP A 259 26.58 14.13 -9.31
C ASP A 259 26.79 13.05 -10.35
N ILE A 260 25.75 12.77 -11.14
CA ILE A 260 25.76 11.80 -12.24
C ILE A 260 26.83 12.15 -13.27
N SER A 261 27.27 13.41 -13.40
CA SER A 261 28.36 13.82 -14.30
C SER A 261 29.69 13.12 -13.99
N SER A 262 29.91 12.67 -12.76
CA SER A 262 31.10 11.89 -12.37
C SER A 262 31.21 10.55 -13.11
N LEU A 263 30.12 10.05 -13.68
CA LEU A 263 30.06 8.82 -14.46
C LEU A 263 30.35 9.03 -15.96
N GLN A 264 30.59 10.27 -16.41
CA GLN A 264 30.87 10.51 -17.82
C GLN A 264 32.17 9.88 -18.26
N CYS A 265 32.16 9.17 -19.41
CA CYS A 265 33.35 8.58 -20.00
C CYS A 265 34.40 9.67 -20.34
N ARG A 266 35.66 9.43 -19.96
CA ARG A 266 36.82 10.21 -20.42
C ARG A 266 37.24 9.75 -21.82
N ALA A 267 38.00 10.58 -22.53
CA ALA A 267 38.52 10.21 -23.81
C ALA A 267 39.30 8.88 -23.74
N GLY A 268 38.95 7.92 -24.60
CA GLY A 268 39.58 6.59 -24.65
C GLY A 268 39.15 5.63 -23.55
N GLN A 269 38.25 6.02 -22.61
CA GLN A 269 37.74 5.13 -21.57
C GLN A 269 36.69 4.16 -22.13
N ALA A 270 36.91 2.86 -21.91
CA ALA A 270 35.92 1.81 -22.11
C ALA A 270 35.47 1.26 -20.75
N GLY A 271 34.23 0.75 -20.66
CA GLY A 271 33.72 0.08 -19.47
C GLY A 271 32.63 0.85 -18.73
N ALA A 272 32.66 0.83 -17.40
CA ALA A 272 31.56 1.34 -16.55
C ALA A 272 31.49 2.88 -16.53
N CYS A 273 31.12 3.49 -17.66
CA CYS A 273 30.90 4.94 -17.79
C CYS A 273 29.76 5.24 -18.76
N LEU A 274 29.29 6.47 -18.78
CA LEU A 274 28.17 6.94 -19.59
C LEU A 274 28.64 7.96 -20.63
N SER A 275 28.09 7.93 -21.86
CA SER A 275 28.30 9.00 -22.83
C SER A 275 27.69 10.32 -22.31
N ALA A 276 28.15 11.45 -22.86
CA ALA A 276 27.57 12.77 -22.51
C ALA A 276 26.05 12.85 -22.70
N ALA A 277 25.52 12.23 -23.76
CA ALA A 277 24.09 12.16 -24.01
C ALA A 277 23.34 11.36 -22.93
N LYS A 278 23.89 10.20 -22.48
CA LYS A 278 23.34 9.40 -21.39
C LYS A 278 23.35 10.16 -20.05
N VAL A 279 24.44 10.86 -19.76
CA VAL A 279 24.57 11.70 -18.55
C VAL A 279 23.50 12.80 -18.57
N ALA A 280 23.37 13.53 -19.68
CA ALA A 280 22.37 14.59 -19.80
C ALA A 280 20.93 14.08 -19.61
N PHE A 281 20.60 12.95 -20.23
CA PHE A 281 19.29 12.34 -20.08
C PHE A 281 19.03 11.85 -18.64
N ALA A 282 19.99 11.15 -18.03
CA ALA A 282 19.87 10.67 -16.66
C ALA A 282 19.71 11.83 -15.65
N LYS A 283 20.48 12.91 -15.80
CA LYS A 283 20.33 14.12 -14.97
C LYS A 283 18.93 14.71 -15.08
N ARG A 284 18.35 14.72 -16.28
CA ARG A 284 16.98 15.20 -16.51
C ARG A 284 15.95 14.33 -15.79
N ILE A 285 16.11 12.99 -15.83
CA ILE A 285 15.19 12.06 -15.13
C ILE A 285 15.31 12.18 -13.61
N TYR A 286 16.50 12.37 -13.05
CA TYR A 286 16.70 12.47 -11.61
C TYR A 286 16.34 13.87 -11.03
N ALA A 287 16.31 14.90 -11.87
CA ALA A 287 16.05 16.26 -11.44
C ALA A 287 14.62 16.45 -10.88
N PRO A 288 14.40 17.45 -10.01
CA PRO A 288 13.07 17.92 -9.69
C PRO A 288 12.27 18.22 -10.94
N LEU A 289 10.99 17.85 -10.95
CA LEU A 289 10.09 18.10 -12.07
C LEU A 289 9.37 19.42 -11.88
N TYR A 290 9.30 20.18 -12.95
CA TYR A 290 8.54 21.43 -13.03
C TYR A 290 7.56 21.34 -14.20
N ASP A 291 6.41 22.02 -14.06
CA ASP A 291 5.49 22.22 -15.18
C ASP A 291 5.99 23.31 -16.14
N GLU A 292 5.26 23.53 -17.22
CA GLU A 292 5.60 24.49 -18.27
C GLU A 292 5.58 25.96 -17.79
N ASN A 293 4.95 26.21 -16.61
CA ASN A 293 4.86 27.55 -15.97
C ASN A 293 5.93 27.73 -14.87
N GLY A 294 6.79 26.73 -14.64
CA GLY A 294 7.84 26.75 -13.62
C GLY A 294 7.37 26.38 -12.21
N ARG A 295 6.14 25.88 -12.04
CA ARG A 295 5.68 25.32 -10.75
C ARG A 295 6.37 23.98 -10.53
N ARG A 296 6.98 23.79 -9.35
CA ARG A 296 7.58 22.53 -8.96
C ARG A 296 6.50 21.47 -8.71
N ILE A 297 6.64 20.30 -9.32
CA ILE A 297 5.75 19.15 -9.18
C ILE A 297 6.27 18.19 -8.13
N ASP A 298 7.57 17.90 -8.14
CA ASP A 298 8.21 17.02 -7.16
C ASP A 298 9.68 17.43 -6.87
N SER A 299 10.29 16.73 -5.92
CA SER A 299 11.66 16.99 -5.46
C SER A 299 12.74 16.25 -6.26
N GLY A 300 12.36 15.44 -7.26
CA GLY A 300 13.28 14.59 -8.02
C GLY A 300 13.59 13.26 -7.32
N ILE A 301 14.38 12.43 -7.99
CA ILE A 301 14.75 11.09 -7.54
C ILE A 301 16.03 11.17 -6.69
N LEU A 302 16.01 10.53 -5.52
CA LEU A 302 17.14 10.52 -4.60
C LEU A 302 18.32 9.66 -5.13
N PRO A 303 19.57 9.97 -4.72
CA PRO A 303 20.72 9.14 -5.03
C PRO A 303 20.54 7.69 -4.55
N GLY A 304 20.90 6.73 -5.40
CA GLY A 304 20.79 5.31 -5.07
C GLY A 304 19.43 4.69 -5.38
N VAL A 305 18.40 5.49 -5.65
CA VAL A 305 17.10 4.98 -6.07
C VAL A 305 17.18 4.42 -7.50
N PRO A 306 16.76 3.17 -7.76
CA PRO A 306 16.74 2.61 -9.10
C PRO A 306 15.64 3.28 -9.94
N VAL A 307 15.93 3.54 -11.21
CA VAL A 307 14.93 4.03 -12.17
C VAL A 307 14.44 2.86 -13.02
N SER A 308 13.14 2.64 -13.02
CA SER A 308 12.52 1.71 -13.95
C SER A 308 12.22 2.43 -15.26
N ALA A 309 13.00 2.12 -16.30
CA ALA A 309 12.76 2.64 -17.65
C ALA A 309 11.57 1.92 -18.28
N THR A 310 10.37 2.41 -18.02
CA THR A 310 9.15 1.90 -18.68
C THR A 310 8.68 2.93 -19.69
N PRO A 311 8.99 2.79 -21.01
CA PRO A 311 8.46 3.67 -22.02
C PRO A 311 6.94 3.47 -22.16
N LEU A 312 6.26 4.49 -22.70
CA LEU A 312 4.88 4.31 -23.16
C LEU A 312 4.83 3.12 -24.13
N PRO A 313 3.95 2.14 -23.91
CA PRO A 313 3.78 1.04 -24.86
C PRO A 313 3.28 1.57 -26.20
N GLU A 314 3.73 0.93 -27.30
CA GLU A 314 3.30 1.27 -28.64
C GLU A 314 2.78 0.06 -29.40
N PRO A 315 1.75 0.28 -30.24
CA PRO A 315 0.60 1.17 -29.98
C PRO A 315 0.07 0.79 -28.64
N PHE A 316 -0.67 1.59 -27.89
CA PHE A 316 -1.19 1.24 -26.55
C PHE A 316 -1.58 -0.24 -26.49
N THR A 317 -0.62 -1.11 -26.09
CA THR A 317 -0.79 -2.56 -26.20
C THR A 317 -1.95 -3.03 -25.31
N PRO A 318 -2.69 -4.09 -25.71
CA PRO A 318 -3.75 -4.65 -24.87
C PRO A 318 -3.20 -5.04 -23.49
N GLY A 319 -3.71 -4.43 -22.46
CA GLY A 319 -3.34 -4.62 -21.06
C GLY A 319 -3.93 -3.49 -20.25
N PRO A 320 -4.08 -3.62 -18.93
CA PRO A 320 -4.53 -2.50 -18.13
C PRO A 320 -3.54 -1.34 -18.35
N PRO A 321 -4.02 -0.14 -18.73
CA PRO A 321 -3.16 1.02 -18.88
C PRO A 321 -2.51 1.32 -17.52
N TYR A 322 -1.32 1.91 -17.51
CA TYR A 322 -0.78 2.46 -16.27
C TYR A 322 -1.77 3.49 -15.71
N LEU A 323 -1.85 3.61 -14.37
CA LEU A 323 -2.75 4.54 -13.71
C LEU A 323 -2.68 5.95 -14.34
N ALA A 324 -1.47 6.45 -14.63
CA ALA A 324 -1.28 7.75 -15.26
C ALA A 324 -1.98 7.85 -16.63
N VAL A 325 -1.89 6.79 -17.45
CA VAL A 325 -2.54 6.77 -18.77
C VAL A 325 -4.07 6.74 -18.63
N ALA A 326 -4.61 5.96 -17.68
CA ALA A 326 -6.04 5.94 -17.42
C ALA A 326 -6.54 7.31 -16.89
N LEU A 327 -5.81 7.94 -15.96
CA LEU A 327 -6.20 9.22 -15.40
C LEU A 327 -6.22 10.33 -16.46
N PHE A 328 -5.20 10.43 -17.30
CA PHE A 328 -5.14 11.50 -18.30
C PHE A 328 -5.96 11.16 -19.54
N GLY A 329 -5.83 9.97 -20.12
CA GLY A 329 -6.59 9.56 -21.31
C GLY A 329 -8.09 9.43 -21.04
N ASP A 330 -8.47 8.45 -20.25
CA ASP A 330 -9.89 8.17 -19.98
C ASP A 330 -10.51 9.21 -19.05
N GLY A 331 -9.78 9.65 -18.02
CA GLY A 331 -10.31 10.56 -17.00
C GLY A 331 -10.41 11.99 -17.52
N VAL A 332 -9.29 12.60 -17.89
CA VAL A 332 -9.21 14.03 -18.26
C VAL A 332 -9.72 14.24 -19.68
N HIS A 333 -9.16 13.54 -20.66
CA HIS A 333 -9.49 13.73 -22.07
C HIS A 333 -10.74 13.00 -22.52
N ARG A 334 -11.22 12.02 -21.76
CA ARG A 334 -12.39 11.19 -22.09
C ARG A 334 -12.24 10.48 -23.44
N ASP A 335 -11.02 10.15 -23.81
CA ASP A 335 -10.64 9.59 -25.10
C ASP A 335 -9.74 8.35 -24.92
N PRO A 336 -10.22 7.13 -25.28
CA PRO A 336 -9.44 5.91 -25.16
C PRO A 336 -8.24 5.88 -26.14
N ASP A 337 -8.28 6.69 -27.18
CA ASP A 337 -7.24 6.79 -28.23
C ASP A 337 -6.40 8.08 -28.08
N TRP A 338 -6.49 8.74 -26.95
CA TRP A 338 -5.76 9.99 -26.68
C TRP A 338 -4.26 9.86 -26.94
N ASP A 339 -3.75 10.84 -27.75
CA ASP A 339 -2.32 10.92 -28.00
C ASP A 339 -1.57 11.51 -26.80
N ALA A 340 -0.95 10.61 -26.02
CA ALA A 340 -0.17 10.99 -24.85
C ALA A 340 1.02 11.92 -25.15
N SER A 341 1.45 12.08 -26.41
CA SER A 341 2.50 13.04 -26.79
C SER A 341 2.05 14.50 -26.62
N THR A 342 0.74 14.73 -26.56
CA THR A 342 0.14 16.05 -26.35
C THR A 342 0.07 16.44 -24.87
N PHE A 343 0.44 15.54 -23.94
CA PHE A 343 0.41 15.77 -22.48
C PHE A 343 1.21 16.99 -22.07
N ARG A 344 0.56 17.86 -21.28
CA ARG A 344 1.16 19.06 -20.67
C ARG A 344 0.79 19.14 -19.21
N ILE A 345 1.79 19.13 -18.35
CA ILE A 345 1.58 19.11 -16.89
C ILE A 345 0.74 20.30 -16.44
N ALA A 346 1.03 21.51 -16.92
CA ALA A 346 0.34 22.73 -16.51
C ALA A 346 -1.16 22.74 -16.83
N TYR A 347 -1.61 21.96 -17.81
CA TYR A 347 -3.01 21.89 -18.25
C TYR A 347 -3.72 20.65 -17.77
N ASP A 348 -3.06 19.48 -17.90
CA ASP A 348 -3.70 18.18 -17.64
C ASP A 348 -3.74 17.84 -16.15
N LEU A 349 -2.70 18.22 -15.39
CA LEU A 349 -2.66 17.94 -13.97
C LEU A 349 -3.81 18.59 -13.19
N PRO A 350 -4.10 19.90 -13.32
CA PRO A 350 -5.24 20.52 -12.64
C PRO A 350 -6.60 19.99 -13.13
N ALA A 351 -6.63 19.36 -14.32
CA ALA A 351 -7.86 18.79 -14.85
C ALA A 351 -8.29 17.50 -14.12
N ILE A 352 -7.36 16.79 -13.45
CA ILE A 352 -7.70 15.59 -12.66
C ILE A 352 -8.71 15.94 -11.57
N ASP A 353 -8.57 17.07 -10.89
CA ASP A 353 -9.44 17.47 -9.78
C ASP A 353 -10.90 17.69 -10.20
N ARG A 354 -11.14 17.96 -11.50
CA ARG A 354 -12.50 18.03 -12.05
C ARG A 354 -13.11 16.66 -12.30
N VAL A 355 -12.29 15.62 -12.39
CA VAL A 355 -12.72 14.23 -12.60
C VAL A 355 -12.89 13.50 -11.28
N MET A 356 -11.88 13.62 -10.40
CA MET A 356 -11.85 12.94 -9.10
C MET A 356 -10.84 13.60 -8.16
N ASN A 357 -11.15 13.61 -6.88
CA ASN A 357 -10.22 14.10 -5.86
C ASN A 357 -9.29 12.96 -5.40
N LEU A 358 -8.09 12.90 -5.95
CA LEU A 358 -7.06 11.90 -5.60
C LEU A 358 -6.03 12.41 -4.58
N HIS A 359 -6.12 13.67 -4.17
CA HIS A 359 -5.28 14.18 -3.10
C HIS A 359 -5.63 13.52 -1.77
N ALA A 360 -4.61 13.06 -1.07
CA ALA A 360 -4.71 12.52 0.28
C ALA A 360 -3.58 13.15 1.13
N ASP A 361 -3.38 14.45 0.96
CA ASP A 361 -2.30 15.27 1.50
C ASP A 361 -2.78 16.40 2.42
N ASP A 362 -4.05 16.37 2.85
CA ASP A 362 -4.52 17.27 3.89
C ASP A 362 -3.74 17.03 5.20
N PRO A 363 -3.00 18.04 5.71
CA PRO A 363 -2.22 17.90 6.93
C PRO A 363 -3.05 18.05 8.20
N ASP A 364 -4.33 18.41 8.10
CA ASP A 364 -5.22 18.52 9.24
C ASP A 364 -5.85 17.16 9.60
N LEU A 365 -5.25 16.48 10.54
CA LEU A 365 -5.72 15.20 11.08
C LEU A 365 -6.40 15.33 12.45
N SER A 366 -6.87 16.54 12.79
CA SER A 366 -7.43 16.85 14.11
C SER A 366 -8.65 15.98 14.46
N SER A 367 -9.54 15.72 13.51
CA SER A 367 -10.71 14.86 13.71
C SER A 367 -10.31 13.42 14.03
N PHE A 368 -9.34 12.85 13.32
CA PHE A 368 -8.84 11.49 13.56
C PHE A 368 -8.12 11.38 14.91
N ARG A 369 -7.26 12.37 15.26
CA ARG A 369 -6.58 12.46 16.54
C ARG A 369 -7.58 12.58 17.71
N ALA A 370 -8.59 13.45 17.58
CA ALA A 370 -9.56 13.71 18.64
C ALA A 370 -10.37 12.48 19.06
N ARG A 371 -10.63 11.55 18.14
CA ARG A 371 -11.30 10.28 18.45
C ARG A 371 -10.37 9.17 18.93
N GLY A 372 -9.09 9.46 19.12
CA GLY A 372 -8.08 8.50 19.59
C GLY A 372 -7.47 7.63 18.51
N GLY A 373 -7.68 7.95 17.22
CA GLY A 373 -7.13 7.22 16.09
C GLY A 373 -5.59 7.16 16.11
N LYS A 374 -5.01 6.07 15.58
CA LYS A 374 -3.56 5.85 15.51
C LYS A 374 -3.13 5.57 14.07
N LEU A 375 -2.14 6.32 13.59
CA LEU A 375 -1.61 6.22 12.23
C LEU A 375 -0.14 5.81 12.26
N LEU A 376 0.17 4.63 11.71
CA LEU A 376 1.54 4.22 11.38
C LEU A 376 1.76 4.39 9.87
N MET A 377 2.76 5.17 9.52
CA MET A 377 3.23 5.32 8.15
C MET A 377 4.58 4.64 7.98
N TYR A 378 4.84 4.08 6.80
CA TYR A 378 6.18 3.61 6.43
C TYR A 378 6.48 3.91 4.96
N GLN A 379 7.78 4.09 4.65
CA GLN A 379 8.23 4.42 3.30
C GLN A 379 9.63 3.85 3.03
N GLY A 380 9.81 3.18 1.90
CA GLY A 380 11.12 2.77 1.42
C GLY A 380 11.94 3.97 0.92
N TRP A 381 13.19 4.10 1.38
CA TRP A 381 14.09 5.13 0.86
C TRP A 381 14.50 4.90 -0.59
N ALA A 382 14.43 3.66 -1.09
CA ALA A 382 14.78 3.29 -2.45
C ALA A 382 13.56 3.14 -3.38
N ASP A 383 12.40 3.64 -2.97
CA ASP A 383 11.15 3.54 -3.74
C ASP A 383 11.19 4.37 -5.03
N PRO A 384 11.12 3.72 -6.22
CA PRO A 384 11.15 4.44 -7.51
C PRO A 384 9.77 4.91 -7.98
N LEU A 385 8.70 4.52 -7.30
CA LEU A 385 7.31 4.79 -7.72
C LEU A 385 6.67 5.89 -6.89
N VAL A 386 6.77 5.80 -5.56
CA VAL A 386 6.34 6.84 -4.63
C VAL A 386 7.60 7.47 -4.05
N LEU A 387 7.95 8.65 -4.53
CA LEU A 387 9.17 9.31 -4.09
C LEU A 387 9.15 9.53 -2.57
N ALA A 388 10.18 9.05 -1.88
CA ALA A 388 10.24 9.03 -0.43
C ALA A 388 10.07 10.44 0.19
N GLN A 389 10.52 11.49 -0.52
CA GLN A 389 10.36 12.86 -0.06
C GLN A 389 8.90 13.30 0.03
N SER A 390 8.00 12.79 -0.83
CA SER A 390 6.57 13.15 -0.73
C SER A 390 5.97 12.73 0.62
N THR A 391 6.41 11.58 1.14
CA THR A 391 5.97 11.09 2.46
C THR A 391 6.60 11.88 3.61
N THR A 392 7.89 12.22 3.54
CA THR A 392 8.53 13.04 4.56
C THR A 392 8.04 14.48 4.55
N ASP A 393 7.79 15.05 3.36
CA ASP A 393 7.24 16.40 3.22
C ASP A 393 5.81 16.46 3.80
N TYR A 394 4.99 15.44 3.54
CA TYR A 394 3.67 15.33 4.16
C TYR A 394 3.75 15.23 5.70
N PHE A 395 4.64 14.40 6.24
CA PHE A 395 4.85 14.30 7.68
C PHE A 395 5.20 15.67 8.30
N HIS A 396 6.09 16.43 7.67
CA HIS A 396 6.44 17.77 8.12
C HIS A 396 5.28 18.77 7.96
N ALA A 397 4.45 18.64 6.93
CA ALA A 397 3.25 19.45 6.77
C ALA A 397 2.26 19.19 7.92
N VAL A 398 2.06 17.94 8.34
CA VAL A 398 1.25 17.60 9.52
C VAL A 398 1.82 18.22 10.80
N GLN A 399 3.15 18.15 11.01
CA GLN A 399 3.80 18.80 12.17
C GLN A 399 3.62 20.33 12.13
N THR A 400 3.71 20.93 10.95
CA THR A 400 3.50 22.38 10.78
C THR A 400 2.06 22.77 11.11
N ARG A 401 1.08 21.96 10.70
CA ARG A 401 -0.36 22.23 10.88
C ARG A 401 -0.85 21.94 12.30
N MET A 402 -0.37 20.84 12.91
CA MET A 402 -0.91 20.30 14.16
C MET A 402 0.01 20.48 15.37
N GLY A 403 1.18 21.07 15.17
CA GLY A 403 2.22 21.21 16.19
C GLY A 403 3.36 20.19 16.02
N PRO A 404 4.54 20.49 16.58
CA PRO A 404 5.75 19.67 16.35
C PRO A 404 5.65 18.27 16.94
N ASP A 405 4.89 18.06 18.01
CA ASP A 405 4.68 16.75 18.60
C ASP A 405 3.34 16.16 18.17
N VAL A 406 3.43 15.23 17.25
CA VAL A 406 2.32 14.41 16.72
C VAL A 406 2.45 12.95 17.16
N SER A 407 3.40 12.67 18.04
CA SER A 407 3.84 11.33 18.37
C SER A 407 2.80 10.50 19.15
N ASP A 408 1.78 11.13 19.68
CA ASP A 408 0.67 10.50 20.37
C ASP A 408 -0.31 9.78 19.41
N PHE A 409 -0.33 10.16 18.11
CA PHE A 409 -1.25 9.57 17.14
C PHE A 409 -0.61 9.23 15.79
N LEU A 410 0.57 9.77 15.44
CA LEU A 410 1.27 9.55 14.17
C LEU A 410 2.72 9.11 14.39
N ARG A 411 3.12 8.04 13.71
CA ARG A 411 4.51 7.59 13.56
C ARG A 411 4.82 7.34 12.10
N LEU A 412 6.01 7.77 11.67
CA LEU A 412 6.57 7.46 10.35
C LEU A 412 7.85 6.65 10.52
N TYR A 413 8.00 5.59 9.73
CA TYR A 413 9.20 4.74 9.68
C TYR A 413 9.76 4.75 8.27
N MET A 414 10.98 5.28 8.13
CA MET A 414 11.71 5.23 6.86
C MET A 414 12.57 3.98 6.80
N VAL A 415 12.48 3.23 5.71
CA VAL A 415 13.10 1.91 5.56
C VAL A 415 14.29 1.99 4.62
N PRO A 416 15.56 1.89 5.12
CA PRO A 416 16.75 1.96 4.27
C PRO A 416 16.78 0.83 3.24
N GLY A 417 17.04 1.19 1.99
CA GLY A 417 17.21 0.23 0.89
C GLY A 417 15.95 -0.57 0.51
N MET A 418 14.80 -0.31 1.14
CA MET A 418 13.53 -0.90 0.71
C MET A 418 13.02 -0.20 -0.55
N ASP A 419 12.55 -1.00 -1.49
CA ASP A 419 11.91 -0.61 -2.73
C ASP A 419 10.41 -0.29 -2.49
N HIS A 420 9.59 -0.30 -3.54
CA HIS A 420 8.17 0.03 -3.45
C HIS A 420 7.37 -1.02 -2.67
N CYS A 421 6.89 -0.67 -1.48
CA CYS A 421 6.12 -1.51 -0.55
C CYS A 421 6.87 -2.72 0.02
N VAL A 422 7.79 -3.32 -0.73
CA VAL A 422 8.54 -4.54 -0.40
C VAL A 422 9.73 -4.68 -1.35
N GLY A 423 10.71 -5.50 -1.00
CA GLY A 423 11.89 -5.72 -1.85
C GLY A 423 12.99 -4.69 -1.66
N GLY A 424 13.90 -4.60 -2.64
CA GLY A 424 15.09 -3.77 -2.54
C GLY A 424 16.25 -4.48 -1.83
N ALA A 425 17.34 -3.76 -1.57
CA ALA A 425 18.55 -4.29 -0.94
C ALA A 425 18.43 -4.43 0.57
N GLY A 426 17.63 -3.58 1.22
CA GLY A 426 17.44 -3.53 2.66
C GLY A 426 16.38 -4.47 3.21
N PRO A 427 16.21 -4.48 4.55
CA PRO A 427 15.16 -5.28 5.20
C PRO A 427 13.78 -4.72 4.84
N ASP A 428 12.86 -5.61 4.49
CA ASP A 428 11.56 -5.27 3.91
C ASP A 428 10.37 -6.03 4.56
N LEU A 429 10.64 -6.86 5.59
CA LEU A 429 9.64 -7.65 6.28
C LEU A 429 9.55 -7.22 7.75
N PHE A 430 8.43 -6.63 8.15
CA PHE A 430 8.19 -6.07 9.48
C PHE A 430 6.70 -6.02 9.87
N GLY A 431 5.91 -6.97 9.36
CA GLY A 431 4.48 -7.08 9.69
C GLY A 431 3.60 -6.02 9.03
N ALA A 432 4.04 -5.47 7.88
CA ALA A 432 3.24 -4.62 6.99
C ALA A 432 2.87 -5.39 5.71
N THR A 433 2.52 -4.69 4.65
CA THR A 433 2.06 -5.27 3.37
C THR A 433 3.03 -6.29 2.75
N GLY A 434 4.33 -6.19 3.03
CA GLY A 434 5.36 -7.13 2.54
C GLY A 434 5.31 -8.51 3.17
N GLY A 435 4.67 -8.65 4.32
CA GLY A 435 4.55 -9.90 5.06
C GLY A 435 5.04 -9.82 6.51
N GLU A 436 5.05 -10.95 7.17
CA GLU A 436 5.44 -11.04 8.58
C GLU A 436 6.93 -10.73 8.78
N GLY A 437 7.23 -10.03 9.88
CA GLY A 437 8.58 -9.76 10.33
C GLY A 437 9.29 -11.00 10.89
N LEU A 438 10.06 -10.82 11.96
CA LEU A 438 10.73 -11.94 12.64
C LEU A 438 9.71 -12.85 13.33
N ASP A 439 8.77 -12.25 14.03
CA ASP A 439 7.61 -12.89 14.66
C ASP A 439 6.46 -11.87 14.74
N ARG A 440 5.33 -12.25 15.37
CA ARG A 440 4.13 -11.40 15.51
C ARG A 440 4.11 -10.57 16.80
N SER A 441 5.25 -10.35 17.43
CA SER A 441 5.32 -9.46 18.60
C SER A 441 5.27 -7.99 18.16
N PRO A 442 4.80 -7.06 19.01
CA PRO A 442 4.76 -5.63 18.70
C PRO A 442 6.12 -5.01 18.40
N ALA A 443 7.22 -5.62 18.86
CA ALA A 443 8.57 -5.18 18.52
C ALA A 443 9.02 -5.58 17.09
N ASN A 444 8.39 -6.58 16.50
CA ASN A 444 8.81 -7.21 15.25
C ASN A 444 7.72 -7.19 14.16
N ASP A 445 6.51 -6.69 14.48
CA ASP A 445 5.36 -6.70 13.59
C ASP A 445 4.57 -5.38 13.74
N MET A 446 4.49 -4.63 12.65
CA MET A 446 3.89 -3.29 12.63
C MET A 446 2.38 -3.32 12.92
N LEU A 447 1.65 -4.37 12.47
CA LEU A 447 0.24 -4.52 12.79
C LEU A 447 0.04 -4.78 14.29
N ALA A 448 0.83 -5.66 14.89
CA ALA A 448 0.79 -5.91 16.32
C ALA A 448 1.22 -4.67 17.13
N ALA A 449 2.20 -3.89 16.64
CA ALA A 449 2.60 -2.63 17.26
C ALA A 449 1.45 -1.60 17.24
N LEU A 450 0.68 -1.53 16.16
CA LEU A 450 -0.50 -0.67 16.07
C LEU A 450 -1.59 -1.12 17.03
N GLU A 451 -1.85 -2.43 17.12
CA GLU A 451 -2.82 -2.97 18.07
C GLU A 451 -2.44 -2.64 19.52
N GLN A 452 -1.17 -2.86 19.89
CA GLN A 452 -0.68 -2.51 21.22
C GLN A 452 -0.82 -1.01 21.50
N TRP A 453 -0.53 -0.17 20.52
CA TRP A 453 -0.71 1.28 20.65
C TRP A 453 -2.17 1.67 20.91
N LEU A 454 -3.10 1.07 20.17
CA LEU A 454 -4.53 1.27 20.36
C LEU A 454 -5.01 0.76 21.73
N ASP A 455 -4.40 -0.30 22.28
CA ASP A 455 -4.80 -0.88 23.58
C ASP A 455 -4.22 -0.11 24.75
N THR A 456 -2.98 0.35 24.66
CA THR A 456 -2.23 0.91 25.80
C THR A 456 -2.08 2.42 25.75
N GLY A 457 -2.28 3.05 24.58
CA GLY A 457 -1.95 4.46 24.33
C GLY A 457 -0.45 4.73 24.15
N ASN A 458 0.42 3.73 24.33
CA ASN A 458 1.85 3.89 24.22
C ASN A 458 2.31 3.74 22.79
N ALA A 459 2.84 4.83 22.21
CA ALA A 459 3.34 4.83 20.85
C ALA A 459 4.52 3.86 20.67
N PRO A 460 4.56 3.08 19.56
CA PRO A 460 5.67 2.18 19.34
C PRO A 460 6.99 2.94 19.14
N GLY A 461 8.05 2.38 19.73
CA GLY A 461 9.42 2.80 19.47
C GLY A 461 9.96 2.24 18.17
N SER A 462 11.16 1.65 18.19
CA SER A 462 11.69 0.96 17.01
C SER A 462 10.94 -0.34 16.75
N ILE A 463 10.77 -0.66 15.46
CA ILE A 463 10.19 -1.92 14.98
C ILE A 463 11.29 -2.65 14.22
N LEU A 464 11.49 -3.94 14.51
CA LEU A 464 12.51 -4.74 13.84
C LEU A 464 12.05 -5.13 12.42
N ALA A 465 12.82 -4.73 11.43
CA ALA A 465 12.68 -5.23 10.07
C ALA A 465 13.73 -6.32 9.77
N VAL A 466 13.34 -7.31 8.98
CA VAL A 466 14.22 -8.38 8.53
C VAL A 466 14.24 -8.50 7.02
N LYS A 467 15.38 -8.97 6.48
CA LYS A 467 15.52 -9.48 5.12
C LYS A 467 15.53 -11.00 5.18
N ARG A 468 14.81 -11.65 4.27
CA ARG A 468 14.87 -13.11 4.13
C ARG A 468 15.33 -13.48 2.73
N GLU A 469 16.26 -14.40 2.66
CA GLU A 469 16.68 -15.03 1.40
C GLU A 469 16.56 -16.54 1.55
N LYS A 470 15.86 -17.16 0.62
CA LYS A 470 15.59 -18.63 0.67
C LYS A 470 15.04 -19.10 2.02
N GLY A 471 14.22 -18.27 2.67
CA GLY A 471 13.61 -18.54 3.98
C GLY A 471 14.46 -18.20 5.20
N ALA A 472 15.77 -17.98 5.05
CA ALA A 472 16.66 -17.59 6.15
C ALA A 472 16.69 -16.08 6.33
N VAL A 473 16.77 -15.59 7.59
CA VAL A 473 17.00 -14.17 7.89
C VAL A 473 18.47 -13.86 7.62
N THR A 474 18.71 -12.96 6.66
CA THR A 474 20.05 -12.53 6.23
C THR A 474 20.44 -11.17 6.76
N MET A 475 19.49 -10.32 7.12
CA MET A 475 19.72 -8.98 7.67
C MET A 475 18.62 -8.58 8.63
N GLN A 476 18.97 -7.80 9.64
CA GLN A 476 18.05 -7.18 10.61
C GLN A 476 18.39 -5.71 10.75
N ARG A 477 17.38 -4.84 10.87
CA ARG A 477 17.56 -3.40 11.22
C ARG A 477 16.40 -2.95 12.10
N PRO A 478 16.66 -2.12 13.12
CA PRO A 478 15.60 -1.39 13.78
C PRO A 478 15.12 -0.28 12.82
N LEU A 479 13.82 -0.25 12.55
CA LEU A 479 13.15 0.90 11.96
C LEU A 479 12.90 1.90 13.08
N CYS A 480 13.50 3.07 12.98
CA CYS A 480 13.36 4.10 13.99
C CYS A 480 12.23 5.06 13.64
N PRO A 481 11.51 5.60 14.63
CA PRO A 481 10.53 6.67 14.37
C PRO A 481 11.23 7.89 13.75
N PHE A 482 10.81 8.29 12.54
CA PHE A 482 11.36 9.46 11.86
C PHE A 482 11.19 10.73 12.72
N PRO A 483 12.19 11.63 12.80
CA PRO A 483 13.39 11.74 11.95
C PRO A 483 14.60 10.90 12.41
N GLN A 484 14.48 10.09 13.46
CA GLN A 484 15.56 9.21 13.86
C GLN A 484 15.86 8.15 12.78
N ALA A 485 17.11 7.72 12.71
CA ALA A 485 17.60 6.65 11.87
C ALA A 485 18.37 5.61 12.69
N ALA A 486 18.52 4.40 12.14
CA ALA A 486 19.38 3.38 12.74
C ALA A 486 20.86 3.73 12.50
N HIS A 487 21.61 3.95 13.58
CA HIS A 487 23.04 4.22 13.53
C HIS A 487 23.82 3.04 14.09
N TYR A 488 24.86 2.62 13.37
CA TYR A 488 25.76 1.56 13.83
C TYR A 488 26.56 2.01 15.07
N ARG A 489 26.63 1.14 16.09
CA ARG A 489 27.32 1.44 17.37
C ARG A 489 28.83 1.36 17.27
N GLY A 490 29.39 1.04 16.09
CA GLY A 490 30.84 0.86 15.91
C GLY A 490 31.36 -0.50 16.34
N GLN A 491 30.53 -1.41 16.80
CA GLN A 491 30.85 -2.77 17.21
C GLN A 491 29.71 -3.73 17.02
N GLY A 492 30.00 -5.03 16.94
CA GLY A 492 29.00 -6.08 16.72
C GLY A 492 28.85 -6.45 15.26
N ASN A 493 27.95 -7.41 15.00
CA ASN A 493 27.65 -7.88 13.65
C ASN A 493 26.73 -6.89 12.93
N VAL A 494 27.19 -6.32 11.82
CA VAL A 494 26.46 -5.35 11.00
C VAL A 494 25.17 -5.88 10.38
N LEU A 495 24.94 -7.19 10.39
CA LEU A 495 23.71 -7.82 9.92
C LEU A 495 22.64 -7.98 11.02
N LEU A 496 22.97 -7.66 12.28
CA LEU A 496 22.07 -7.85 13.42
C LEU A 496 21.63 -6.51 14.02
N ALA A 497 20.36 -6.42 14.37
CA ALA A 497 19.72 -5.19 14.86
C ALA A 497 20.33 -4.66 16.17
N ASN A 498 20.83 -5.52 17.05
CA ASN A 498 21.44 -5.12 18.33
C ASN A 498 22.76 -4.34 18.18
N SER A 499 23.35 -4.33 16.98
CA SER A 499 24.52 -3.52 16.62
C SER A 499 24.18 -2.07 16.28
N PHE A 500 22.89 -1.70 16.34
CA PHE A 500 22.38 -0.37 15.98
C PHE A 500 21.63 0.28 17.14
N GLU A 501 21.49 1.59 17.07
CA GLU A 501 20.64 2.40 17.93
C GLU A 501 19.90 3.46 17.13
N CYS A 502 18.72 3.86 17.59
CA CYS A 502 17.96 4.98 17.02
C CYS A 502 18.50 6.31 17.55
N ARG A 503 18.93 7.20 16.66
CA ARG A 503 19.36 8.56 16.99
C ARG A 503 19.18 9.52 15.81
#